data_27a07af41ec9f00ee233ab0b1852d83f
#
_entry.id   27a07af41ec9f00ee233ab0b1852d83f
#
_cell.length_a   1.000
_cell.length_b   1.000
_cell.length_c   1.000
_cell.angle_alpha   90.00
_cell.angle_beta   90.00
_cell.angle_gamma   90.00
#
_symmetry.space_group_name_H-M   'P 1'
#
loop_
_entity.id
_entity.type
_entity.pdbx_description
1 polymer ?
#
loop_
_entity_poly.entity_id
_entity_poly.type
_entity_poly.pdbx_seq_one_letter_code
_entity_poly.pdbx_strand_id
1 'polypeptide(L)'
;MPIQIPNDLPAAGILQQENIFVMQKTRAETQHIRPLEIVLLNLMPTKIVTETQLSRLLGNTPLQVHLELMMVSSHRSKNTPQEHLLNFYKTFDELKDRKFDGMVITGAPVEQMPFEEVDYWPELCRIMEWSKTNVHSTFHICWGAQAGLYYHYGIQKKALPEKLFGVYPHHADYKRAILLRGFDDEFWIPHSRHTTVERADIEAVPGLKILASSPDAGVYAAMNKEGRQIFVTGHAEYDADTLEKEYLRDKAQGLPIHVPANYYPNDDDTQRPVVRWRGHAHLLFSNWLNYFVYQTTPYDIMAVGVESTRE
;
A
#
# COMPACT_ATOMS: atom_id res chain seq x y z
N MET A 1 -12.18 6.94 -15.52
CA MET A 1 -12.99 5.72 -15.61
C MET A 1 -12.81 4.94 -14.32
N PRO A 2 -13.79 4.12 -13.90
CA PRO A 2 -13.89 3.69 -12.51
C PRO A 2 -13.17 2.38 -12.20
N ILE A 3 -13.00 2.13 -10.89
CA ILE A 3 -12.54 0.83 -10.40
C ILE A 3 -13.61 -0.25 -10.65
N GLN A 4 -13.18 -1.40 -11.16
CA GLN A 4 -14.00 -2.60 -11.28
C GLN A 4 -13.69 -3.53 -10.11
N ILE A 5 -14.68 -3.71 -9.26
CA ILE A 5 -14.66 -4.63 -8.12
C ILE A 5 -15.96 -5.44 -8.13
N PRO A 6 -16.05 -6.60 -7.42
CA PRO A 6 -17.30 -7.33 -7.27
C PRO A 6 -18.41 -6.42 -6.72
N ASN A 7 -19.63 -6.53 -7.29
CA ASN A 7 -20.74 -5.62 -6.95
C ASN A 7 -21.18 -5.74 -5.48
N ASP A 8 -21.03 -6.92 -4.91
CA ASP A 8 -21.38 -7.29 -3.54
C ASP A 8 -20.22 -7.13 -2.55
N LEU A 9 -19.05 -6.67 -3.01
CA LEU A 9 -17.96 -6.27 -2.12
C LEU A 9 -18.41 -5.08 -1.26
N PRO A 10 -18.26 -5.11 0.09
CA PRO A 10 -18.68 -4.01 0.97
C PRO A 10 -18.13 -2.64 0.56
N ALA A 11 -16.91 -2.60 0.02
CA ALA A 11 -16.29 -1.39 -0.51
C ALA A 11 -17.14 -0.73 -1.61
N ALA A 12 -17.86 -1.48 -2.45
CA ALA A 12 -18.65 -0.92 -3.55
C ALA A 12 -19.72 0.06 -3.04
N GLY A 13 -20.47 -0.34 -1.99
CA GLY A 13 -21.50 0.52 -1.38
C GLY A 13 -20.93 1.78 -0.73
N ILE A 14 -19.79 1.66 -0.05
CA ILE A 14 -19.11 2.79 0.61
C ILE A 14 -18.61 3.79 -0.44
N LEU A 15 -17.93 3.30 -1.47
CA LEU A 15 -17.40 4.15 -2.55
C LEU A 15 -18.51 4.90 -3.29
N GLN A 16 -19.67 4.26 -3.53
CA GLN A 16 -20.83 4.93 -4.11
C GLN A 16 -21.39 6.04 -3.23
N GLN A 17 -21.44 5.85 -1.90
CA GLN A 17 -21.85 6.88 -0.95
C GLN A 17 -20.87 8.08 -0.93
N GLU A 18 -19.60 7.83 -1.21
CA GLU A 18 -18.55 8.86 -1.33
C GLU A 18 -18.52 9.51 -2.73
N ASN A 19 -19.49 9.24 -3.61
CA ASN A 19 -19.53 9.69 -4.99
C ASN A 19 -18.34 9.22 -5.85
N ILE A 20 -17.71 8.13 -5.48
CA ILE A 20 -16.68 7.46 -6.28
C ILE A 20 -17.38 6.45 -7.18
N PHE A 21 -17.19 6.62 -8.50
CA PHE A 21 -17.86 5.77 -9.47
C PHE A 21 -17.25 4.37 -9.51
N VAL A 22 -18.05 3.36 -9.18
CA VAL A 22 -17.70 1.94 -9.28
C VAL A 22 -18.32 1.37 -10.54
N MET A 23 -17.51 0.74 -11.40
CA MET A 23 -18.01 0.11 -12.63
C MET A 23 -18.50 -1.31 -12.34
N GLN A 24 -19.72 -1.60 -12.73
CA GLN A 24 -20.23 -2.96 -12.68
C GLN A 24 -19.53 -3.83 -13.73
N LYS A 25 -19.25 -5.09 -13.38
CA LYS A 25 -18.55 -6.04 -14.25
C LYS A 25 -19.19 -6.14 -15.64
N THR A 26 -20.50 -6.23 -15.72
CA THR A 26 -21.26 -6.30 -16.98
C THR A 26 -21.01 -5.10 -17.90
N ARG A 27 -20.88 -3.89 -17.34
CA ARG A 27 -20.59 -2.68 -18.12
C ARG A 27 -19.13 -2.65 -18.57
N ALA A 28 -18.20 -3.13 -17.74
CA ALA A 28 -16.80 -3.19 -18.11
C ALA A 28 -16.55 -4.14 -19.30
N GLU A 29 -17.23 -5.29 -19.32
CA GLU A 29 -17.10 -6.30 -20.37
C GLU A 29 -17.62 -5.81 -21.76
N THR A 30 -18.46 -4.75 -21.79
CA THR A 30 -18.96 -4.16 -23.05
C THR A 30 -18.07 -3.06 -23.60
N GLN A 31 -17.00 -2.67 -22.91
CA GLN A 31 -16.07 -1.64 -23.36
C GLN A 31 -14.81 -2.28 -23.94
N HIS A 32 -14.42 -1.90 -25.15
CA HIS A 32 -13.17 -2.35 -25.80
C HIS A 32 -11.93 -1.62 -25.23
N ILE A 33 -11.78 -1.64 -23.89
CA ILE A 33 -10.66 -1.02 -23.18
C ILE A 33 -10.01 -2.10 -22.32
N ARG A 34 -8.71 -2.28 -22.45
CA ARG A 34 -7.97 -3.16 -21.54
C ARG A 34 -7.88 -2.48 -20.16
N PRO A 35 -8.51 -3.00 -19.12
CA PRO A 35 -8.32 -2.50 -17.77
C PRO A 35 -6.91 -2.78 -17.30
N LEU A 36 -6.43 -2.00 -16.31
CA LEU A 36 -5.23 -2.34 -15.57
C LEU A 36 -5.57 -3.47 -14.58
N GLU A 37 -4.86 -4.57 -14.68
CA GLU A 37 -4.97 -5.70 -13.75
C GLU A 37 -4.12 -5.40 -12.51
N ILE A 38 -4.76 -5.07 -11.41
CA ILE A 38 -4.10 -4.77 -10.13
C ILE A 38 -4.44 -5.87 -9.12
N VAL A 39 -3.43 -6.42 -8.46
CA VAL A 39 -3.61 -7.36 -7.36
C VAL A 39 -3.27 -6.72 -6.03
N LEU A 40 -4.14 -6.87 -5.03
CA LEU A 40 -3.95 -6.40 -3.66
C LEU A 40 -3.69 -7.59 -2.74
N LEU A 41 -2.43 -7.78 -2.32
CA LEU A 41 -2.09 -8.69 -1.22
C LEU A 41 -2.38 -7.99 0.11
N ASN A 42 -3.51 -8.35 0.70
CA ASN A 42 -3.98 -7.75 1.94
C ASN A 42 -3.57 -8.59 3.16
N LEU A 43 -2.52 -8.13 3.85
CA LEU A 43 -1.98 -8.76 5.06
C LEU A 43 -2.60 -8.22 6.35
N MET A 44 -3.46 -7.18 6.24
CA MET A 44 -4.10 -6.57 7.40
C MET A 44 -5.17 -7.50 8.01
N PRO A 45 -5.33 -7.49 9.34
CA PRO A 45 -6.37 -8.28 10.01
C PRO A 45 -7.78 -7.75 9.74
N THR A 46 -7.94 -6.43 9.54
CA THR A 46 -9.21 -5.77 9.23
C THR A 46 -9.35 -5.58 7.71
N LYS A 47 -9.45 -6.69 6.98
CA LYS A 47 -9.37 -6.68 5.51
C LYS A 47 -10.40 -5.76 4.84
N ILE A 48 -11.65 -5.79 5.28
CA ILE A 48 -12.75 -4.98 4.69
C ILE A 48 -12.45 -3.47 4.75
N VAL A 49 -11.88 -3.00 5.86
CA VAL A 49 -11.48 -1.58 6.01
C VAL A 49 -10.37 -1.24 5.02
N THR A 50 -9.33 -2.06 4.96
CA THR A 50 -8.17 -1.86 4.08
C THR A 50 -8.56 -1.93 2.60
N GLU A 51 -9.46 -2.84 2.22
CA GLU A 51 -10.04 -2.92 0.88
C GLU A 51 -10.70 -1.60 0.47
N THR A 52 -11.52 -1.04 1.37
CA THR A 52 -12.23 0.22 1.12
C THR A 52 -11.25 1.38 0.97
N GLN A 53 -10.27 1.47 1.86
CA GLN A 53 -9.24 2.53 1.84
C GLN A 53 -8.44 2.51 0.54
N LEU A 54 -7.93 1.34 0.15
CA LEU A 54 -7.14 1.21 -1.08
C LEU A 54 -7.99 1.31 -2.35
N SER A 55 -9.21 0.76 -2.35
CA SER A 55 -10.12 0.90 -3.49
C SER A 55 -10.48 2.36 -3.76
N ARG A 56 -10.60 3.19 -2.71
CA ARG A 56 -10.83 4.64 -2.85
C ARG A 56 -9.68 5.33 -3.59
N LEU A 57 -8.44 4.98 -3.27
CA LEU A 57 -7.26 5.58 -3.90
C LEU A 57 -7.03 5.05 -5.31
N LEU A 58 -7.18 3.75 -5.53
CA LEU A 58 -7.05 3.11 -6.83
C LEU A 58 -8.20 3.49 -7.80
N GLY A 59 -9.38 3.83 -7.26
CA GLY A 59 -10.55 4.23 -8.04
C GLY A 59 -10.54 5.71 -8.46
N ASN A 60 -9.68 6.54 -7.87
CA ASN A 60 -9.61 7.97 -8.19
C ASN A 60 -8.68 8.27 -9.38
N THR A 61 -8.96 7.66 -10.52
CA THR A 61 -8.18 7.78 -11.76
C THR A 61 -9.11 7.71 -12.98
N PRO A 62 -8.78 8.34 -14.12
CA PRO A 62 -9.49 8.12 -15.35
C PRO A 62 -9.22 6.75 -15.99
N LEU A 63 -8.25 5.99 -15.49
CA LEU A 63 -7.92 4.65 -15.99
C LEU A 63 -8.92 3.62 -15.47
N GLN A 64 -9.23 2.62 -16.27
CA GLN A 64 -10.01 1.48 -15.80
C GLN A 64 -9.11 0.52 -15.03
N VAL A 65 -9.46 0.25 -13.78
CA VAL A 65 -8.72 -0.64 -12.89
C VAL A 65 -9.61 -1.84 -12.54
N HIS A 66 -9.11 -3.04 -12.77
CA HIS A 66 -9.65 -4.30 -12.27
C HIS A 66 -8.85 -4.71 -11.04
N LEU A 67 -9.51 -4.78 -9.87
CA LEU A 67 -8.87 -5.11 -8.61
C LEU A 67 -9.15 -6.56 -8.23
N GLU A 68 -8.07 -7.35 -8.12
CA GLU A 68 -8.08 -8.71 -7.62
C GLU A 68 -7.57 -8.73 -6.18
N LEU A 69 -8.29 -9.38 -5.26
CA LEU A 69 -7.88 -9.47 -3.86
C LEU A 69 -7.15 -10.78 -3.60
N MET A 70 -5.95 -10.69 -3.02
CA MET A 70 -5.11 -11.83 -2.66
C MET A 70 -4.92 -11.90 -1.15
N MET A 71 -4.94 -13.11 -0.61
CA MET A 71 -4.58 -13.40 0.78
C MET A 71 -3.50 -14.48 0.83
N VAL A 72 -2.74 -14.50 1.93
CA VAL A 72 -1.88 -15.65 2.27
C VAL A 72 -2.73 -16.82 2.72
N SER A 73 -2.39 -18.02 2.27
CA SER A 73 -3.10 -19.27 2.59
C SER A 73 -2.59 -19.89 3.89
N SER A 74 -1.33 -19.63 4.23
CA SER A 74 -0.64 -20.18 5.42
C SER A 74 -1.06 -19.52 6.73
N HIS A 75 -1.85 -18.44 6.69
CA HIS A 75 -2.36 -17.75 7.89
C HIS A 75 -3.87 -17.62 7.88
N ARG A 76 -4.52 -18.02 8.98
CA ARG A 76 -5.97 -17.86 9.13
C ARG A 76 -6.32 -16.50 9.73
N SER A 77 -7.00 -15.67 8.95
CA SER A 77 -7.54 -14.39 9.44
C SER A 77 -8.58 -14.62 10.55
N LYS A 78 -8.39 -13.92 11.69
CA LYS A 78 -9.30 -14.01 12.85
C LYS A 78 -10.38 -12.92 12.86
N ASN A 79 -10.13 -11.79 12.19
CA ASN A 79 -10.95 -10.57 12.27
C ASN A 79 -11.76 -10.30 10.99
N THR A 80 -11.74 -11.23 10.03
CA THR A 80 -12.52 -11.12 8.80
C THR A 80 -13.42 -12.35 8.68
N PRO A 81 -14.72 -12.17 8.38
CA PRO A 81 -15.64 -13.31 8.19
C PRO A 81 -15.12 -14.25 7.12
N GLN A 82 -15.21 -15.56 7.37
CA GLN A 82 -14.73 -16.57 6.43
C GLN A 82 -15.49 -16.52 5.10
N GLU A 83 -16.80 -16.25 5.13
CA GLU A 83 -17.63 -16.08 3.95
C GLU A 83 -17.10 -14.95 3.04
N HIS A 84 -16.68 -13.82 3.63
CA HIS A 84 -16.07 -12.71 2.88
C HIS A 84 -14.79 -13.16 2.18
N LEU A 85 -13.92 -13.90 2.88
CA LEU A 85 -12.69 -14.42 2.29
C LEU A 85 -12.96 -15.38 1.13
N LEU A 86 -13.89 -16.30 1.29
CA LEU A 86 -14.24 -17.28 0.26
C LEU A 86 -14.86 -16.63 -0.99
N ASN A 87 -15.62 -15.55 -0.80
CA ASN A 87 -16.30 -14.89 -1.91
C ASN A 87 -15.41 -13.93 -2.70
N PHE A 88 -14.44 -13.27 -2.06
CA PHE A 88 -13.73 -12.14 -2.65
C PHE A 88 -12.22 -12.33 -2.76
N TYR A 89 -11.62 -13.21 -1.96
CA TYR A 89 -10.17 -13.41 -1.95
C TYR A 89 -9.75 -14.65 -2.71
N LYS A 90 -8.59 -14.54 -3.37
CA LYS A 90 -7.89 -15.67 -3.96
C LYS A 90 -6.57 -15.92 -3.24
N THR A 91 -6.15 -17.16 -3.25
CA THR A 91 -4.83 -17.57 -2.77
C THR A 91 -3.76 -17.33 -3.83
N PHE A 92 -2.50 -17.36 -3.41
CA PHE A 92 -1.38 -17.29 -4.34
C PHE A 92 -1.43 -18.41 -5.41
N ASP A 93 -1.79 -19.64 -5.00
CA ASP A 93 -1.84 -20.77 -5.93
C ASP A 93 -2.91 -20.62 -7.03
N GLU A 94 -3.98 -19.87 -6.77
CA GLU A 94 -5.00 -19.55 -7.78
C GLU A 94 -4.57 -18.43 -8.75
N LEU A 95 -3.58 -17.61 -8.37
CA LEU A 95 -3.16 -16.44 -9.14
C LEU A 95 -1.77 -16.57 -9.77
N LYS A 96 -0.96 -17.54 -9.38
CA LYS A 96 0.47 -17.65 -9.75
C LYS A 96 0.74 -17.72 -11.25
N ASP A 97 -0.21 -18.21 -12.05
CA ASP A 97 -0.08 -18.33 -13.50
C ASP A 97 -0.55 -17.08 -14.25
N ARG A 98 -1.07 -16.07 -13.52
CA ARG A 98 -1.50 -14.80 -14.10
C ARG A 98 -0.38 -13.75 -14.09
N LYS A 99 -0.57 -12.75 -14.95
CA LYS A 99 0.26 -11.54 -15.01
C LYS A 99 -0.60 -10.34 -14.56
N PHE A 100 0.06 -9.35 -13.96
CA PHE A 100 -0.57 -8.13 -13.45
C PHE A 100 0.22 -6.89 -13.85
N ASP A 101 -0.50 -5.79 -14.08
CA ASP A 101 0.11 -4.48 -14.32
C ASP A 101 0.70 -3.91 -13.03
N GLY A 102 0.02 -4.12 -11.91
CA GLY A 102 0.47 -3.64 -10.61
C GLY A 102 0.07 -4.55 -9.47
N MET A 103 0.81 -4.43 -8.36
CA MET A 103 0.53 -5.11 -7.11
C MET A 103 0.68 -4.15 -5.95
N VAL A 104 -0.22 -4.23 -4.98
CA VAL A 104 -0.08 -3.57 -3.69
C VAL A 104 0.11 -4.64 -2.61
N ILE A 105 1.16 -4.51 -1.79
CA ILE A 105 1.40 -5.33 -0.60
C ILE A 105 1.19 -4.45 0.62
N THR A 106 0.20 -4.76 1.45
CA THR A 106 -0.15 -3.94 2.62
C THR A 106 0.81 -4.15 3.79
N GLY A 107 0.68 -3.30 4.80
CA GLY A 107 1.25 -3.55 6.13
C GLY A 107 0.62 -4.76 6.83
N ALA A 108 1.20 -5.13 7.97
CA ALA A 108 0.70 -6.16 8.86
C ALA A 108 1.12 -5.85 10.30
N PRO A 109 0.32 -6.19 11.34
CA PRO A 109 0.61 -5.90 12.73
C PRO A 109 1.57 -6.93 13.37
N VAL A 110 2.63 -7.30 12.66
CA VAL A 110 3.66 -8.29 13.07
C VAL A 110 5.06 -7.68 13.08
N GLU A 111 5.14 -6.36 13.10
CA GLU A 111 6.39 -5.63 12.89
C GLU A 111 7.44 -5.83 14.00
N GLN A 112 7.02 -6.21 15.22
CA GLN A 112 7.94 -6.48 16.34
C GLN A 112 8.55 -7.88 16.27
N MET A 113 7.99 -8.79 15.46
CA MET A 113 8.53 -10.14 15.25
C MET A 113 9.66 -10.11 14.21
N PRO A 114 10.72 -10.90 14.35
CA PRO A 114 11.62 -11.21 13.24
C PRO A 114 10.83 -11.68 12.00
N PHE A 115 11.31 -11.36 10.81
CA PHE A 115 10.57 -11.72 9.59
C PHE A 115 10.37 -13.23 9.47
N GLU A 116 11.40 -14.01 9.81
CA GLU A 116 11.43 -15.46 9.71
C GLU A 116 10.49 -16.17 10.72
N GLU A 117 10.07 -15.46 11.78
CA GLU A 117 9.12 -15.97 12.78
C GLU A 117 7.67 -15.71 12.41
N VAL A 118 7.41 -14.92 11.35
CA VAL A 118 6.05 -14.68 10.84
C VAL A 118 5.57 -15.94 10.10
N ASP A 119 4.47 -16.51 10.52
CA ASP A 119 3.95 -17.81 10.06
C ASP A 119 3.78 -17.90 8.52
N TYR A 120 3.43 -16.80 7.87
CA TYR A 120 3.29 -16.72 6.40
C TYR A 120 4.53 -16.17 5.68
N TRP A 121 5.66 -16.00 6.37
CA TRP A 121 6.87 -15.45 5.75
C TRP A 121 7.38 -16.26 4.54
N PRO A 122 7.43 -17.60 4.60
CA PRO A 122 7.84 -18.39 3.43
C PRO A 122 6.93 -18.20 2.21
N GLU A 123 5.61 -18.07 2.43
CA GLU A 123 4.65 -17.79 1.35
C GLU A 123 4.82 -16.37 0.81
N LEU A 124 5.01 -15.37 1.67
CA LEU A 124 5.27 -13.99 1.27
C LEU A 124 6.56 -13.87 0.44
N CYS A 125 7.63 -14.57 0.81
CA CYS A 125 8.85 -14.62 0.02
C CYS A 125 8.60 -15.18 -1.39
N ARG A 126 7.81 -16.26 -1.52
CA ARG A 126 7.42 -16.82 -2.82
C ARG A 126 6.62 -15.82 -3.65
N ILE A 127 5.70 -15.09 -3.03
CA ILE A 127 4.90 -14.05 -3.70
C ILE A 127 5.79 -12.89 -4.16
N MET A 128 6.72 -12.43 -3.33
CA MET A 128 7.66 -11.37 -3.69
C MET A 128 8.62 -11.80 -4.81
N GLU A 129 9.08 -13.05 -4.82
CA GLU A 129 9.88 -13.60 -5.93
C GLU A 129 9.08 -13.66 -7.23
N TRP A 130 7.86 -14.21 -7.16
CA TRP A 130 6.93 -14.26 -8.28
C TRP A 130 6.61 -12.87 -8.84
N SER A 131 6.49 -11.86 -7.99
CA SER A 131 6.19 -10.49 -8.44
C SER A 131 7.25 -9.91 -9.38
N LYS A 132 8.50 -10.35 -9.30
CA LYS A 132 9.58 -9.88 -10.19
C LYS A 132 9.32 -10.19 -11.67
N THR A 133 8.63 -11.25 -11.96
CA THR A 133 8.38 -11.72 -13.34
C THR A 133 6.92 -11.65 -13.76
N ASN A 134 6.00 -11.59 -12.81
CA ASN A 134 4.56 -11.65 -13.06
C ASN A 134 3.83 -10.33 -12.79
N VAL A 135 4.49 -9.36 -12.17
CA VAL A 135 3.94 -8.04 -11.89
C VAL A 135 4.84 -6.96 -12.48
N HIS A 136 4.26 -5.98 -13.17
CA HIS A 136 5.06 -4.91 -13.76
C HIS A 136 5.59 -3.94 -12.71
N SER A 137 4.72 -3.46 -11.78
CA SER A 137 5.15 -2.57 -10.69
C SER A 137 4.50 -2.97 -9.37
N THR A 138 5.30 -3.10 -8.30
CA THR A 138 4.84 -3.48 -6.95
C THR A 138 4.99 -2.32 -5.98
N PHE A 139 3.92 -2.00 -5.28
CA PHE A 139 3.82 -0.94 -4.28
C PHE A 139 3.68 -1.55 -2.88
N HIS A 140 4.70 -1.36 -2.04
CA HIS A 140 4.75 -1.94 -0.70
C HIS A 140 4.44 -0.86 0.35
N ILE A 141 3.61 -1.19 1.35
CA ILE A 141 3.15 -0.24 2.38
C ILE A 141 3.60 -0.70 3.77
N CYS A 142 4.14 0.20 4.57
CA CYS A 142 4.49 0.05 5.99
C CYS A 142 5.34 -1.20 6.26
N TRP A 143 4.84 -2.18 7.02
CA TRP A 143 5.54 -3.44 7.23
C TRP A 143 5.81 -4.20 5.92
N GLY A 144 4.89 -4.15 4.96
CA GLY A 144 5.12 -4.71 3.63
C GLY A 144 6.30 -4.05 2.91
N ALA A 145 6.53 -2.75 3.12
CA ALA A 145 7.71 -2.06 2.61
C ALA A 145 9.00 -2.53 3.29
N GLN A 146 8.98 -2.70 4.61
CA GLN A 146 10.12 -3.26 5.35
C GLN A 146 10.41 -4.71 4.93
N ALA A 147 9.36 -5.53 4.77
CA ALA A 147 9.48 -6.92 4.29
C ALA A 147 10.07 -6.99 2.88
N GLY A 148 9.63 -6.12 1.98
CA GLY A 148 10.14 -6.03 0.62
C GLY A 148 11.61 -5.55 0.58
N LEU A 149 11.96 -4.54 1.37
CA LEU A 149 13.34 -4.05 1.49
C LEU A 149 14.27 -5.14 2.07
N TYR A 150 13.78 -5.90 3.04
CA TYR A 150 14.53 -7.02 3.60
C TYR A 150 14.71 -8.16 2.58
N TYR A 151 13.62 -8.62 1.97
CA TYR A 151 13.67 -9.75 1.04
C TYR A 151 14.51 -9.47 -0.20
N HIS A 152 14.31 -8.30 -0.82
CA HIS A 152 14.97 -7.99 -2.10
C HIS A 152 16.39 -7.44 -1.95
N TYR A 153 16.70 -6.79 -0.82
CA TYR A 153 17.93 -6.01 -0.65
C TYR A 153 18.68 -6.29 0.66
N GLY A 154 18.15 -7.15 1.54
CA GLY A 154 18.79 -7.47 2.83
C GLY A 154 18.74 -6.37 3.88
N ILE A 155 17.94 -5.30 3.66
CA ILE A 155 17.85 -4.17 4.57
C ILE A 155 17.02 -4.55 5.79
N GLN A 156 17.65 -4.50 6.97
CA GLN A 156 17.03 -4.88 8.23
C GLN A 156 16.12 -3.77 8.76
N LYS A 157 14.99 -4.15 9.36
CA LYS A 157 14.22 -3.24 10.19
C LYS A 157 14.87 -3.10 11.57
N LYS A 158 14.71 -1.92 12.19
CA LYS A 158 15.20 -1.61 13.53
C LYS A 158 14.05 -1.19 14.42
N ALA A 159 14.07 -1.61 15.68
CA ALA A 159 13.08 -1.17 16.66
C ALA A 159 13.22 0.33 16.92
N LEU A 160 12.09 1.02 17.03
CA LEU A 160 12.03 2.39 17.53
C LEU A 160 11.99 2.37 19.06
N PRO A 161 12.51 3.42 19.73
CA PRO A 161 12.44 3.55 21.19
C PRO A 161 11.00 3.59 21.70
N GLU A 162 10.11 4.19 20.93
CA GLU A 162 8.68 4.27 21.18
C GLU A 162 7.91 4.16 19.86
N LYS A 163 6.61 3.91 19.94
CA LYS A 163 5.75 3.83 18.76
C LYS A 163 5.73 5.19 18.05
N LEU A 164 6.11 5.22 16.78
CA LEU A 164 5.89 6.35 15.91
C LEU A 164 4.41 6.40 15.55
N PHE A 165 3.66 7.32 16.18
CA PHE A 165 2.22 7.34 16.12
C PHE A 165 1.69 8.78 15.95
N GLY A 166 1.14 9.08 14.77
CA GLY A 166 0.65 10.42 14.45
C GLY A 166 0.75 10.75 12.97
N VAL A 167 0.68 12.04 12.64
CA VAL A 167 0.77 12.59 11.30
C VAL A 167 1.99 13.51 11.24
N TYR A 168 2.94 13.21 10.37
CA TYR A 168 4.23 13.88 10.34
C TYR A 168 4.45 14.62 9.03
N PRO A 169 5.17 15.78 9.06
CA PRO A 169 5.56 16.49 7.85
C PRO A 169 6.70 15.77 7.15
N HIS A 170 6.66 15.75 5.83
CA HIS A 170 7.65 15.14 4.95
C HIS A 170 8.07 16.09 3.86
N HIS A 171 9.26 15.89 3.32
CA HIS A 171 9.80 16.64 2.19
C HIS A 171 10.32 15.68 1.12
N ALA A 172 10.31 16.12 -0.14
CA ALA A 172 10.92 15.37 -1.22
C ALA A 172 12.45 15.48 -1.14
N ASP A 173 13.14 14.35 -0.93
CA ASP A 173 14.60 14.24 -1.04
C ASP A 173 15.06 14.37 -2.50
N TYR A 174 14.21 13.91 -3.42
CA TYR A 174 14.44 14.02 -4.84
C TYR A 174 13.32 14.81 -5.52
N LYS A 175 13.55 16.10 -5.73
CA LYS A 175 12.55 17.04 -6.29
C LYS A 175 12.00 16.67 -7.68
N ARG A 176 12.68 15.79 -8.43
CA ARG A 176 12.25 15.32 -9.75
C ARG A 176 11.62 13.92 -9.72
N ALA A 177 11.29 13.42 -8.53
CA ALA A 177 10.61 12.12 -8.40
C ALA A 177 9.23 12.17 -9.06
N ILE A 178 9.07 11.40 -10.13
CA ILE A 178 7.79 11.32 -10.86
C ILE A 178 6.66 10.84 -9.94
N LEU A 179 6.97 9.95 -9.00
CA LEU A 179 6.00 9.44 -8.00
C LEU A 179 5.42 10.57 -7.14
N LEU A 180 6.22 11.62 -6.86
CA LEU A 180 5.82 12.78 -6.05
C LEU A 180 5.42 14.00 -6.90
N ARG A 181 5.14 13.81 -8.19
CA ARG A 181 4.75 14.90 -9.08
C ARG A 181 3.44 15.55 -8.60
N GLY A 182 3.48 16.87 -8.43
CA GLY A 182 2.35 17.66 -7.95
C GLY A 182 2.26 17.75 -6.43
N PHE A 183 3.19 17.14 -5.68
CA PHE A 183 3.27 17.31 -4.23
C PHE A 183 3.78 18.73 -3.91
N ASP A 184 3.30 19.25 -2.78
CA ASP A 184 3.82 20.47 -2.17
C ASP A 184 5.24 20.26 -1.63
N ASP A 185 5.96 21.35 -1.32
CA ASP A 185 7.30 21.27 -0.73
C ASP A 185 7.31 20.56 0.63
N GLU A 186 6.21 20.68 1.38
CA GLU A 186 5.91 19.92 2.59
C GLU A 186 4.56 19.21 2.44
N PHE A 187 4.50 17.94 2.83
CA PHE A 187 3.28 17.15 2.83
C PHE A 187 3.20 16.25 4.07
N TRP A 188 2.00 15.94 4.49
CA TRP A 188 1.74 15.26 5.75
C TRP A 188 1.32 13.82 5.51
N ILE A 189 1.89 12.88 6.28
CA ILE A 189 1.60 11.44 6.15
C ILE A 189 1.36 10.84 7.54
N PRO A 190 0.30 10.01 7.71
CA PRO A 190 0.08 9.21 8.92
C PRO A 190 1.11 8.09 9.07
N HIS A 191 1.52 7.87 10.30
CA HIS A 191 2.36 6.74 10.70
C HIS A 191 1.80 6.05 11.95
N SER A 192 1.88 4.72 11.98
CA SER A 192 1.63 3.89 13.14
C SER A 192 2.56 2.67 13.06
N ARG A 193 3.73 2.73 13.69
CA ARG A 193 4.72 1.66 13.62
C ARG A 193 5.70 1.66 14.80
N HIS A 194 6.20 0.48 15.15
CA HIS A 194 7.23 0.26 16.19
C HIS A 194 8.62 0.04 15.61
N THR A 195 8.73 -0.04 14.29
CA THR A 195 10.00 -0.30 13.60
C THR A 195 10.24 0.69 12.46
N THR A 196 11.49 0.81 12.07
CA THR A 196 11.93 1.66 10.95
C THR A 196 12.99 0.96 10.11
N VAL A 197 13.34 1.56 8.97
CA VAL A 197 14.54 1.26 8.19
C VAL A 197 15.44 2.49 8.18
N GLU A 198 16.74 2.25 8.27
CA GLU A 198 17.70 3.35 8.30
C GLU A 198 17.97 3.91 6.90
N ARG A 199 18.08 5.24 6.81
CA ARG A 199 18.47 5.92 5.59
C ARG A 199 19.76 5.38 5.01
N ALA A 200 20.79 5.23 5.84
CA ALA A 200 22.12 4.79 5.43
C ALA A 200 22.10 3.38 4.83
N ASP A 201 21.23 2.49 5.33
CA ASP A 201 21.11 1.13 4.81
C ASP A 201 20.49 1.12 3.41
N ILE A 202 19.53 2.02 3.13
CA ILE A 202 18.93 2.18 1.80
C ILE A 202 19.93 2.82 0.83
N GLU A 203 20.64 3.88 1.25
CA GLU A 203 21.62 4.59 0.44
C GLU A 203 22.84 3.71 0.08
N ALA A 204 23.14 2.71 0.92
CA ALA A 204 24.22 1.75 0.65
C ALA A 204 23.88 0.76 -0.48
N VAL A 205 22.62 0.64 -0.88
CA VAL A 205 22.20 -0.30 -1.93
C VAL A 205 22.20 0.39 -3.30
N PRO A 206 23.12 0.01 -4.22
CA PRO A 206 23.11 0.54 -5.58
C PRO A 206 21.77 0.25 -6.28
N GLY A 207 21.15 1.29 -6.84
CA GLY A 207 19.88 1.16 -7.56
C GLY A 207 18.64 1.44 -6.73
N LEU A 208 18.73 1.57 -5.40
CA LEU A 208 17.68 2.16 -4.59
C LEU A 208 17.85 3.68 -4.50
N LYS A 209 16.72 4.37 -4.45
CA LYS A 209 16.69 5.83 -4.31
C LYS A 209 15.63 6.22 -3.29
N ILE A 210 16.03 7.03 -2.31
CA ILE A 210 15.10 7.68 -1.39
C ILE A 210 14.43 8.83 -2.13
N LEU A 211 13.11 8.89 -2.09
CA LEU A 211 12.29 9.88 -2.76
C LEU A 211 11.82 10.97 -1.80
N ALA A 212 11.46 10.58 -0.58
CA ALA A 212 10.97 11.48 0.45
C ALA A 212 11.28 10.98 1.85
N SER A 213 11.42 11.92 2.78
CA SER A 213 11.67 11.64 4.20
C SER A 213 11.13 12.74 5.12
N SER A 214 11.15 12.46 6.41
CA SER A 214 10.83 13.38 7.50
C SER A 214 11.97 13.40 8.51
N PRO A 215 12.31 14.54 9.11
CA PRO A 215 13.21 14.59 10.25
C PRO A 215 12.72 13.74 11.44
N ASP A 216 11.40 13.70 11.66
CA ASP A 216 10.77 13.05 12.80
C ASP A 216 10.40 11.59 12.51
N ALA A 217 9.97 11.29 11.27
CA ALA A 217 9.47 9.98 10.89
C ALA A 217 10.44 9.15 10.02
N GLY A 218 11.62 9.68 9.70
CA GLY A 218 12.62 8.98 8.89
C GLY A 218 12.25 8.86 7.41
N VAL A 219 12.73 7.82 6.74
CA VAL A 219 12.46 7.60 5.31
C VAL A 219 11.00 7.25 5.10
N TYR A 220 10.33 8.00 4.23
CA TYR A 220 8.95 7.75 3.84
C TYR A 220 8.85 6.89 2.59
N ALA A 221 9.55 7.28 1.53
CA ALA A 221 9.43 6.61 0.24
C ALA A 221 10.80 6.32 -0.36
N ALA A 222 10.97 5.10 -0.82
CA ALA A 222 12.12 4.66 -1.61
C ALA A 222 11.63 3.85 -2.83
N MET A 223 12.47 3.76 -3.86
CA MET A 223 12.12 3.08 -5.11
C MET A 223 13.37 2.52 -5.76
N ASN A 224 13.25 1.40 -6.46
CA ASN A 224 14.33 0.92 -7.32
C ASN A 224 14.41 1.76 -8.60
N LYS A 225 15.56 1.67 -9.29
CA LYS A 225 15.86 2.51 -10.45
C LYS A 225 14.82 2.38 -11.57
N GLU A 226 14.27 1.20 -11.76
CA GLU A 226 13.30 0.90 -12.82
C GLU A 226 11.87 1.32 -12.47
N GLY A 227 11.60 1.72 -11.23
CA GLY A 227 10.24 2.02 -10.76
C GLY A 227 9.34 0.80 -10.59
N ARG A 228 9.93 -0.40 -10.62
CA ARG A 228 9.19 -1.65 -10.50
C ARG A 228 8.92 -2.06 -9.06
N GLN A 229 9.67 -1.51 -8.11
CA GLN A 229 9.52 -1.75 -6.68
C GLN A 229 9.51 -0.42 -5.95
N ILE A 230 8.39 -0.11 -5.32
CA ILE A 230 8.15 1.12 -4.57
C ILE A 230 7.87 0.73 -3.13
N PHE A 231 8.51 1.42 -2.19
CA PHE A 231 8.43 1.16 -0.76
C PHE A 231 8.02 2.44 -0.03
N VAL A 232 6.86 2.44 0.63
CA VAL A 232 6.39 3.56 1.45
C VAL A 232 6.16 3.08 2.88
N THR A 233 6.71 3.78 3.86
CA THR A 233 6.68 3.37 5.26
C THR A 233 5.50 3.95 6.04
N GLY A 234 4.81 4.94 5.48
CA GLY A 234 3.63 5.58 6.07
C GLY A 234 2.33 5.07 5.44
N HIS A 235 1.22 5.58 5.96
CA HIS A 235 -0.13 5.13 5.65
C HIS A 235 -0.96 6.23 4.98
N ALA A 236 -0.67 6.52 3.71
CA ALA A 236 -1.45 7.49 2.94
C ALA A 236 -2.91 7.08 2.76
N GLU A 237 -3.22 5.76 2.84
CA GLU A 237 -4.55 5.19 2.68
C GLU A 237 -5.49 5.39 3.87
N TYR A 238 -5.00 5.79 5.03
CA TYR A 238 -5.79 5.88 6.26
C TYR A 238 -6.98 6.83 6.15
N ASP A 239 -8.11 6.38 6.71
CA ASP A 239 -9.29 7.20 6.93
C ASP A 239 -9.03 8.25 8.03
N ALA A 240 -9.91 9.26 8.07
CA ALA A 240 -9.81 10.35 9.03
C ALA A 240 -9.74 9.87 10.48
N ASP A 241 -10.42 8.78 10.81
CA ASP A 241 -10.60 8.24 12.15
C ASP A 241 -9.74 6.99 12.44
N THR A 242 -8.85 6.58 11.53
CA THR A 242 -8.07 5.34 11.70
C THR A 242 -7.15 5.41 12.91
N LEU A 243 -6.37 6.48 13.06
CA LEU A 243 -5.49 6.67 14.22
C LEU A 243 -6.27 6.87 15.52
N GLU A 244 -7.43 7.53 15.48
CA GLU A 244 -8.32 7.70 16.63
C GLU A 244 -8.84 6.35 17.14
N LYS A 245 -9.34 5.51 16.23
CA LYS A 245 -9.81 4.16 16.56
C LYS A 245 -8.69 3.30 17.17
N GLU A 246 -7.49 3.41 16.64
CA GLU A 246 -6.32 2.73 17.17
C GLU A 246 -5.96 3.25 18.57
N TYR A 247 -5.89 4.56 18.73
CA TYR A 247 -5.62 5.22 20.01
C TYR A 247 -6.62 4.81 21.10
N LEU A 248 -7.91 4.90 20.80
CA LEU A 248 -8.97 4.56 21.74
C LEU A 248 -8.97 3.07 22.10
N ARG A 249 -8.70 2.19 21.13
CA ARG A 249 -8.55 0.74 21.35
C ARG A 249 -7.40 0.46 22.32
N ASP A 250 -6.22 1.00 22.04
CA ASP A 250 -5.01 0.73 22.83
C ASP A 250 -5.12 1.34 24.23
N LYS A 251 -5.71 2.53 24.35
CA LYS A 251 -6.03 3.20 25.63
C LYS A 251 -7.00 2.36 26.47
N ALA A 252 -8.05 1.81 25.85
CA ALA A 252 -9.02 0.94 26.53
C ALA A 252 -8.42 -0.38 27.01
N GLN A 253 -7.37 -0.86 26.35
CA GLN A 253 -6.61 -2.06 26.74
C GLN A 253 -5.51 -1.77 27.78
N GLY A 254 -5.33 -0.52 28.18
CA GLY A 254 -4.27 -0.11 29.10
C GLY A 254 -2.85 -0.24 28.53
N LEU A 255 -2.72 -0.26 27.21
CA LEU A 255 -1.43 -0.28 26.54
C LEU A 255 -0.75 1.10 26.59
N PRO A 256 0.58 1.18 26.63
CA PRO A 256 1.31 2.43 26.59
C PRO A 256 1.14 3.08 25.20
N ILE A 257 0.21 4.03 25.10
CA ILE A 257 -0.07 4.79 23.90
C ILE A 257 -0.19 6.27 24.24
N HIS A 258 0.44 7.11 23.44
CA HIS A 258 0.27 8.57 23.53
C HIS A 258 -0.77 9.07 22.52
N VAL A 259 -1.24 10.31 22.71
CA VAL A 259 -2.08 10.98 21.72
C VAL A 259 -1.34 11.01 20.38
N PRO A 260 -2.00 10.68 19.25
CA PRO A 260 -1.32 10.72 17.95
C PRO A 260 -0.82 12.13 17.65
N ALA A 261 0.49 12.25 17.41
CA ALA A 261 1.14 13.55 17.19
C ALA A 261 0.56 14.29 15.97
N ASN A 262 0.31 15.59 16.07
CA ASN A 262 -0.19 16.46 14.99
C ASN A 262 -1.52 16.00 14.34
N TYR A 263 -2.26 15.14 14.98
CA TYR A 263 -3.49 14.56 14.46
C TYR A 263 -4.72 15.36 14.90
N TYR A 264 -4.79 15.68 16.16
CA TYR A 264 -5.81 16.59 16.71
C TYR A 264 -5.32 18.03 16.71
N PRO A 265 -6.22 19.03 16.64
CA PRO A 265 -5.83 20.42 16.88
C PRO A 265 -5.19 20.58 18.26
N ASN A 266 -3.97 21.13 18.32
CA ASN A 266 -3.19 21.30 19.55
C ASN A 266 -2.98 20.00 20.37
N ASP A 267 -3.01 18.83 19.71
CA ASP A 267 -2.95 17.49 20.31
C ASP A 267 -4.03 17.22 21.38
N ASP A 268 -5.17 17.92 21.28
CA ASP A 268 -6.35 17.78 22.16
C ASP A 268 -7.29 16.68 21.62
N ASP A 269 -7.28 15.52 22.26
CA ASP A 269 -8.06 14.32 21.86
C ASP A 269 -9.58 14.46 22.08
N THR A 270 -10.06 15.60 22.58
CA THR A 270 -11.48 15.94 22.65
C THR A 270 -12.00 16.62 21.36
N GLN A 271 -11.10 17.03 20.48
CA GLN A 271 -11.42 17.69 19.21
C GLN A 271 -11.47 16.68 18.04
N ARG A 272 -12.09 17.10 16.93
CA ARG A 272 -12.07 16.26 15.71
C ARG A 272 -10.69 16.26 15.05
N PRO A 273 -10.24 15.11 14.56
CA PRO A 273 -8.99 15.03 13.80
C PRO A 273 -8.97 15.92 12.56
N VAL A 274 -7.79 16.43 12.20
CA VAL A 274 -7.58 17.22 11.00
C VAL A 274 -6.88 16.38 9.93
N VAL A 275 -7.58 16.07 8.85
CA VAL A 275 -7.02 15.33 7.72
C VAL A 275 -6.16 16.26 6.85
N ARG A 276 -4.85 15.98 6.78
CA ARG A 276 -3.87 16.77 6.02
C ARG A 276 -3.18 15.97 4.90
N TRP A 277 -3.49 14.67 4.75
CA TRP A 277 -2.79 13.76 3.82
C TRP A 277 -3.62 13.33 2.60
N ARG A 278 -4.93 13.55 2.60
CA ARG A 278 -5.84 13.00 1.57
C ARG A 278 -5.47 13.42 0.14
N GLY A 279 -5.15 14.68 -0.08
CA GLY A 279 -4.78 15.19 -1.40
C GLY A 279 -3.51 14.51 -1.94
N HIS A 280 -2.48 14.43 -1.10
CA HIS A 280 -1.20 13.79 -1.43
C HIS A 280 -1.34 12.27 -1.58
N ALA A 281 -2.22 11.62 -0.81
CA ALA A 281 -2.55 10.21 -0.99
C ALA A 281 -3.13 9.91 -2.38
N HIS A 282 -4.09 10.72 -2.85
CA HIS A 282 -4.64 10.58 -4.18
C HIS A 282 -3.59 10.84 -5.27
N LEU A 283 -2.74 11.85 -5.10
CA LEU A 283 -1.63 12.13 -6.04
C LEU A 283 -0.65 10.96 -6.11
N LEU A 284 -0.26 10.40 -4.95
CA LEU A 284 0.67 9.27 -4.86
C LEU A 284 0.19 8.08 -5.69
N PHE A 285 -1.04 7.64 -5.45
CA PHE A 285 -1.61 6.49 -6.15
C PHE A 285 -1.92 6.79 -7.63
N SER A 286 -2.38 7.99 -7.94
CA SER A 286 -2.60 8.43 -9.32
C SER A 286 -1.28 8.48 -10.11
N ASN A 287 -0.21 8.99 -9.53
CA ASN A 287 1.11 9.01 -10.14
C ASN A 287 1.65 7.59 -10.34
N TRP A 288 1.50 6.71 -9.34
CA TRP A 288 1.88 5.31 -9.49
C TRP A 288 1.14 4.64 -10.64
N LEU A 289 -0.20 4.70 -10.65
CA LEU A 289 -1.03 4.10 -11.68
C LEU A 289 -0.72 4.64 -13.07
N ASN A 290 -0.50 5.96 -13.20
CA ASN A 290 -0.25 6.58 -14.48
C ASN A 290 1.16 6.33 -15.01
N TYR A 291 2.19 6.60 -14.19
CA TYR A 291 3.58 6.66 -14.67
C TYR A 291 4.36 5.34 -14.50
N PHE A 292 3.99 4.51 -13.52
CA PHE A 292 4.71 3.27 -13.21
C PHE A 292 3.93 2.00 -13.56
N VAL A 293 2.63 2.16 -13.83
CA VAL A 293 1.78 1.06 -14.26
C VAL A 293 1.34 1.29 -15.71
N TYR A 294 0.44 2.24 -15.98
CA TYR A 294 -0.18 2.41 -17.27
C TYR A 294 0.79 2.73 -18.41
N GLN A 295 1.70 3.71 -18.21
CA GLN A 295 2.59 4.17 -19.28
C GLN A 295 3.75 3.21 -19.57
N THR A 296 4.08 2.34 -18.65
CA THR A 296 5.28 1.49 -18.73
C THR A 296 4.97 0.00 -18.90
N THR A 297 3.77 -0.45 -18.53
CA THR A 297 3.37 -1.85 -18.76
C THR A 297 3.22 -2.13 -20.27
N PRO A 298 3.71 -3.28 -20.76
CA PRO A 298 3.47 -3.71 -22.13
C PRO A 298 1.96 -3.78 -22.44
N TYR A 299 1.56 -3.40 -23.66
CA TYR A 299 0.16 -3.51 -24.08
C TYR A 299 -0.35 -4.96 -23.97
N ASP A 300 0.47 -5.93 -24.40
CA ASP A 300 0.22 -7.34 -24.12
C ASP A 300 0.74 -7.67 -22.73
N ILE A 301 -0.16 -7.93 -21.79
CA ILE A 301 0.18 -8.23 -20.41
C ILE A 301 1.06 -9.51 -20.29
N MET A 302 0.98 -10.42 -21.24
CA MET A 302 1.82 -11.64 -21.25
C MET A 302 3.30 -11.34 -21.47
N ALA A 303 3.63 -10.15 -21.98
CA ALA A 303 5.02 -9.69 -22.13
C ALA A 303 5.62 -9.14 -20.81
N VAL A 304 4.86 -9.04 -19.72
CA VAL A 304 5.40 -8.65 -18.41
C VAL A 304 6.42 -9.69 -17.95
N GLY A 305 7.61 -9.22 -17.52
CA GLY A 305 8.70 -10.07 -17.05
C GLY A 305 9.49 -10.78 -18.15
N VAL A 306 9.14 -10.59 -19.41
CA VAL A 306 9.97 -11.03 -20.55
C VAL A 306 11.01 -9.95 -20.79
N GLU A 307 12.31 -10.30 -20.70
CA GLU A 307 13.38 -9.37 -21.08
C GLU A 307 13.19 -8.99 -22.55
N SER A 308 12.96 -7.71 -22.82
CA SER A 308 13.01 -7.24 -24.20
C SER A 308 14.47 -7.33 -24.65
N THR A 309 14.80 -8.29 -25.48
CA THR A 309 15.98 -8.19 -26.31
C THR A 309 15.81 -6.94 -27.20
N ARG A 310 16.24 -5.81 -26.70
CA ARG A 310 16.41 -4.61 -27.54
C ARG A 310 17.64 -4.89 -28.40
N GLU A 311 17.39 -5.15 -29.68
CA GLU A 311 18.40 -5.02 -30.73
C GLU A 311 18.90 -3.57 -30.83
#